data_33eae1f8105bb8177c9eeb9671f7c3a5
#
_entry.id   33eae1f8105bb8177c9eeb9671f7c3a5
#
_cell.length_a   1.000
_cell.length_b   1.000
_cell.length_c   1.000
_cell.angle_alpha   90.00
_cell.angle_beta   90.00
_cell.angle_gamma   90.00
#
_symmetry.space_group_name_H-M   'P 1'
#
loop_
_entity.id
_entity.type
_entity.pdbx_description
1 polymer ?
#
loop_
_entity_poly.entity_id
_entity_poly.type
_entity_poly.pdbx_seq_one_letter_code
_entity_poly.pdbx_strand_id
1 'polypeptide(L)'
;MKRSLTVTLLAGLLALAPGGEAQAPQKLVFALNWFAVGDHAAYWVALDRGYYKARGLDVELQNSKGSGDSIAKVDTGRADLGLADAVVVIPRVAQGAKIKIVGAVFDNTPLNIWTRKDTGITTPKDLEGKTLAAPPGDAQRQLFPAFARVNGFDAGKVKWVTIEPAAKFVALAEKRVDAVPDYTTGQPFWEKAVGKDNLVRMPWHQYGFDTYSMSIMASEKTINERTQGLRDFLAASYLGWRDVMDNPKAALEIFKKRVPDIDLTLIEPNLMLGLELMRTERYAKNGIGWMDRGKMCGTVEFINTYMPDMPRKVGCDEVFTNEFLTKVEPPRR
;
A
#
# COMPACT_ATOMS: atom_id res chain seq x y z
N MET A 1 -73.17 54.96 -18.19
CA MET A 1 -72.33 53.85 -18.61
C MET A 1 -71.07 53.80 -17.76
N LYS A 2 -71.08 52.92 -16.77
CA LYS A 2 -69.89 52.74 -15.87
C LYS A 2 -69.21 51.45 -16.30
N ARG A 3 -67.95 51.55 -16.73
CA ARG A 3 -67.08 50.36 -17.06
C ARG A 3 -66.29 49.97 -15.81
N SER A 4 -66.57 48.78 -15.28
CA SER A 4 -65.75 48.16 -14.23
C SER A 4 -64.52 47.50 -14.84
N LEU A 5 -63.36 47.87 -14.32
CA LEU A 5 -62.07 47.21 -14.63
C LEU A 5 -61.82 46.10 -13.61
N THR A 6 -61.81 44.88 -14.03
CA THR A 6 -61.47 43.73 -13.19
C THR A 6 -59.93 43.51 -13.30
N VAL A 7 -59.21 43.70 -12.22
CA VAL A 7 -57.79 43.41 -12.11
C VAL A 7 -57.62 41.98 -11.61
N THR A 8 -57.08 41.09 -12.48
CA THR A 8 -56.78 39.70 -12.15
C THR A 8 -55.36 39.66 -11.54
N LEU A 9 -55.23 39.37 -10.24
CA LEU A 9 -53.98 39.12 -9.59
C LEU A 9 -53.51 37.68 -9.92
N LEU A 10 -52.41 37.55 -10.67
CA LEU A 10 -51.72 36.26 -10.88
C LEU A 10 -50.78 36.03 -9.67
N ALA A 11 -51.16 35.16 -8.73
CA ALA A 11 -50.33 34.71 -7.67
C ALA A 11 -49.35 33.66 -8.21
N GLY A 12 -48.08 34.03 -8.46
CA GLY A 12 -47.00 33.12 -8.80
C GLY A 12 -46.62 32.24 -7.60
N LEU A 13 -46.91 30.93 -7.65
CA LEU A 13 -46.36 29.94 -6.74
C LEU A 13 -44.87 29.76 -7.06
N LEU A 14 -43.99 30.30 -6.28
CA LEU A 14 -42.61 29.89 -6.21
C LEU A 14 -42.57 28.46 -5.58
N ALA A 15 -42.41 27.43 -6.39
CA ALA A 15 -42.11 26.10 -5.91
C ALA A 15 -40.69 26.14 -5.32
N LEU A 16 -40.57 26.14 -3.98
CA LEU A 16 -39.33 25.82 -3.29
C LEU A 16 -38.98 24.37 -3.66
N ALA A 17 -37.93 24.16 -4.47
CA ALA A 17 -37.33 22.86 -4.66
C ALA A 17 -36.89 22.35 -3.27
N PRO A 18 -37.19 21.10 -2.89
CA PRO A 18 -36.74 20.56 -1.64
C PRO A 18 -35.19 20.57 -1.66
N GLY A 19 -34.60 21.33 -0.73
CA GLY A 19 -33.16 21.30 -0.50
C GLY A 19 -32.78 19.85 -0.21
N GLY A 20 -32.06 19.22 -1.12
CA GLY A 20 -31.54 17.87 -0.89
C GLY A 20 -30.74 17.89 0.40
N GLU A 21 -31.16 17.15 1.42
CA GLU A 21 -30.35 16.91 2.62
C GLU A 21 -28.99 16.41 2.12
N ALA A 22 -27.94 17.16 2.47
CA ALA A 22 -26.59 16.74 2.17
C ALA A 22 -26.37 15.38 2.87
N GLN A 23 -26.27 14.31 2.11
CA GLN A 23 -26.06 12.99 2.65
C GLN A 23 -24.80 13.00 3.52
N ALA A 24 -24.88 12.46 4.74
CA ALA A 24 -23.73 12.36 5.63
C ALA A 24 -22.57 11.63 4.94
N PRO A 25 -21.32 12.09 5.12
CA PRO A 25 -20.17 11.46 4.48
C PRO A 25 -20.08 9.97 4.80
N GLN A 26 -19.83 9.14 3.78
CA GLN A 26 -19.62 7.70 3.95
C GLN A 26 -18.30 7.46 4.69
N LYS A 27 -18.36 6.87 5.87
CA LYS A 27 -17.16 6.50 6.63
C LYS A 27 -16.48 5.28 5.99
N LEU A 28 -15.16 5.39 5.76
CA LEU A 28 -14.29 4.31 5.29
C LEU A 28 -13.04 4.24 6.16
N VAL A 29 -12.70 3.03 6.60
CA VAL A 29 -11.45 2.74 7.33
C VAL A 29 -10.45 2.13 6.38
N PHE A 30 -9.27 2.73 6.29
CA PHE A 30 -8.15 2.28 5.46
C PHE A 30 -6.95 1.86 6.31
N ALA A 31 -6.61 0.58 6.30
CA ALA A 31 -5.47 0.03 7.02
C ALA A 31 -4.19 0.17 6.18
N LEU A 32 -3.25 1.00 6.61
CA LEU A 32 -1.88 1.04 6.07
C LEU A 32 -1.18 -0.29 6.39
N ASN A 33 -0.17 -0.67 5.58
CA ASN A 33 0.59 -1.90 5.82
C ASN A 33 1.71 -1.73 6.86
N TRP A 34 1.99 -0.51 7.32
CA TRP A 34 3.04 -0.17 8.27
C TRP A 34 2.67 1.06 9.11
N PHE A 35 3.58 1.54 9.97
CA PHE A 35 3.45 2.88 10.53
C PHE A 35 3.70 3.94 9.45
N ALA A 36 3.28 5.18 9.70
CA ALA A 36 3.33 6.25 8.72
C ALA A 36 4.77 6.61 8.33
N VAL A 37 5.13 6.36 7.07
CA VAL A 37 6.39 6.73 6.40
C VAL A 37 6.09 7.37 5.05
N GLY A 38 7.10 7.81 4.31
CA GLY A 38 6.94 8.47 3.00
C GLY A 38 6.10 7.67 2.00
N ASP A 39 6.20 6.34 2.03
CA ASP A 39 5.42 5.41 1.20
C ASP A 39 3.89 5.54 1.39
N HIS A 40 3.43 6.29 2.38
CA HIS A 40 2.03 6.54 2.69
C HIS A 40 1.61 8.00 2.53
N ALA A 41 2.53 8.93 2.22
CA ALA A 41 2.31 10.37 2.23
C ALA A 41 1.06 10.81 1.42
N ALA A 42 0.78 10.14 0.30
CA ALA A 42 -0.31 10.48 -0.59
C ALA A 42 -1.70 10.42 0.06
N TYR A 43 -1.92 9.49 1.00
CA TYR A 43 -3.20 9.37 1.69
C TYR A 43 -3.45 10.54 2.64
N TRP A 44 -2.39 11.02 3.29
CA TRP A 44 -2.43 12.22 4.14
C TRP A 44 -2.62 13.49 3.31
N VAL A 45 -1.99 13.55 2.12
CA VAL A 45 -2.20 14.64 1.14
C VAL A 45 -3.64 14.64 0.65
N ALA A 46 -4.20 13.49 0.30
CA ALA A 46 -5.60 13.38 -0.13
C ALA A 46 -6.59 13.82 0.96
N LEU A 47 -6.31 13.52 2.23
CA LEU A 47 -7.08 14.01 3.38
C LEU A 47 -6.99 15.54 3.52
N ASP A 48 -5.76 16.11 3.50
CA ASP A 48 -5.55 17.55 3.72
C ASP A 48 -6.10 18.38 2.57
N ARG A 49 -5.94 17.91 1.33
CA ARG A 49 -6.52 18.54 0.13
C ARG A 49 -8.03 18.41 0.01
N GLY A 50 -8.65 17.60 0.89
CA GLY A 50 -10.09 17.37 0.88
C GLY A 50 -10.58 16.51 -0.28
N TYR A 51 -9.72 15.72 -0.96
CA TYR A 51 -10.11 14.89 -2.10
C TYR A 51 -11.12 13.81 -1.73
N TYR A 52 -11.01 13.22 -0.54
CA TYR A 52 -12.01 12.30 -0.01
C TYR A 52 -13.32 13.02 0.32
N LYS A 53 -13.23 14.14 1.04
CA LYS A 53 -14.41 14.93 1.44
C LYS A 53 -15.21 15.44 0.25
N ALA A 54 -14.54 15.90 -0.82
CA ALA A 54 -15.18 16.35 -2.06
C ALA A 54 -15.97 15.24 -2.78
N ARG A 55 -15.72 13.97 -2.39
CA ARG A 55 -16.43 12.78 -2.89
C ARG A 55 -17.38 12.18 -1.86
N GLY A 56 -17.72 12.93 -0.81
CA GLY A 56 -18.63 12.45 0.23
C GLY A 56 -18.04 11.34 1.11
N LEU A 57 -16.71 11.25 1.22
CA LEU A 57 -16.03 10.24 2.05
C LEU A 57 -15.42 10.88 3.31
N ASP A 58 -15.58 10.17 4.44
CA ASP A 58 -14.86 10.39 5.69
C ASP A 58 -13.89 9.21 5.88
N VAL A 59 -12.59 9.45 5.63
CA VAL A 59 -11.57 8.39 5.61
C VAL A 59 -10.73 8.43 6.88
N GLU A 60 -10.71 7.30 7.59
CA GLU A 60 -9.84 7.04 8.74
C GLU A 60 -8.64 6.19 8.29
N LEU A 61 -7.41 6.65 8.57
CA LEU A 61 -6.16 5.93 8.29
C LEU A 61 -5.69 5.20 9.57
N GLN A 62 -5.43 3.90 9.47
CA GLN A 62 -4.95 3.08 10.58
C GLN A 62 -3.60 2.44 10.26
N ASN A 63 -2.64 2.51 11.17
CA ASN A 63 -1.36 1.81 11.05
C ASN A 63 -1.54 0.30 11.23
N SER A 64 -0.61 -0.49 10.65
CA SER A 64 -0.51 -1.94 10.85
C SER A 64 0.94 -2.36 11.09
N LYS A 65 1.14 -3.64 11.44
CA LYS A 65 2.45 -4.26 11.70
C LYS A 65 2.90 -5.18 10.55
N GLY A 66 2.60 -4.80 9.31
CA GLY A 66 2.90 -5.54 8.09
C GLY A 66 1.65 -5.84 7.26
N SER A 67 1.86 -6.31 6.02
CA SER A 67 0.78 -6.68 5.08
C SER A 67 -0.19 -7.69 5.67
N GLY A 68 0.30 -8.67 6.44
CA GLY A 68 -0.54 -9.68 7.08
C GLY A 68 -1.50 -9.11 8.12
N ASP A 69 -1.10 -8.08 8.88
CA ASP A 69 -1.97 -7.40 9.85
C ASP A 69 -3.02 -6.54 9.13
N SER A 70 -2.62 -5.81 8.09
CA SER A 70 -3.56 -5.05 7.26
C SER A 70 -4.61 -5.97 6.60
N ILE A 71 -4.18 -7.10 6.03
CA ILE A 71 -5.07 -8.11 5.45
C ILE A 71 -6.06 -8.62 6.51
N ALA A 72 -5.58 -8.96 7.71
CA ALA A 72 -6.45 -9.45 8.79
C ALA A 72 -7.50 -8.41 9.22
N LYS A 73 -7.17 -7.12 9.20
CA LYS A 73 -8.14 -6.05 9.49
C LYS A 73 -9.24 -5.98 8.43
N VAL A 74 -8.88 -6.10 7.14
CA VAL A 74 -9.85 -6.07 6.04
C VAL A 74 -10.71 -7.33 6.02
N ASP A 75 -10.11 -8.51 6.16
CA ASP A 75 -10.80 -9.79 6.12
C ASP A 75 -11.81 -9.96 7.28
N THR A 76 -11.48 -9.40 8.46
CA THR A 76 -12.37 -9.39 9.64
C THR A 76 -13.35 -8.21 9.70
N GLY A 77 -13.35 -7.32 8.68
CA GLY A 77 -14.23 -6.15 8.64
C GLY A 77 -13.86 -5.02 9.61
N ARG A 78 -12.67 -5.05 10.22
CA ARG A 78 -12.15 -3.93 11.04
C ARG A 78 -11.65 -2.77 10.19
N ALA A 79 -11.36 -3.01 8.92
CA ALA A 79 -11.10 -2.00 7.91
C ALA A 79 -11.87 -2.35 6.63
N ASP A 80 -12.26 -1.34 5.86
CA ASP A 80 -12.97 -1.52 4.58
C ASP A 80 -11.98 -1.82 3.45
N LEU A 81 -10.82 -1.20 3.52
CA LEU A 81 -9.74 -1.28 2.55
C LEU A 81 -8.41 -1.39 3.29
N GLY A 82 -7.38 -1.85 2.60
CA GLY A 82 -6.04 -1.92 3.18
C GLY A 82 -4.93 -1.88 2.14
N LEU A 83 -3.73 -1.52 2.60
CA LEU A 83 -2.49 -1.71 1.86
C LEU A 83 -1.90 -3.08 2.21
N ALA A 84 -1.47 -3.81 1.20
CA ALA A 84 -0.67 -5.03 1.37
C ALA A 84 0.15 -5.30 0.11
N ASP A 85 1.22 -6.08 0.27
CA ASP A 85 1.92 -6.64 -0.88
C ASP A 85 1.02 -7.65 -1.61
N ALA A 86 0.90 -7.52 -2.93
CA ALA A 86 0.11 -8.41 -3.76
C ALA A 86 0.47 -9.89 -3.52
N VAL A 87 1.77 -10.15 -3.36
CA VAL A 87 2.32 -11.49 -3.09
C VAL A 87 1.91 -12.06 -1.73
N VAL A 88 1.48 -11.25 -0.76
CA VAL A 88 0.92 -11.70 0.53
C VAL A 88 -0.60 -11.88 0.43
N VAL A 89 -1.27 -11.10 -0.41
CA VAL A 89 -2.72 -11.24 -0.66
C VAL A 89 -3.03 -12.60 -1.31
N ILE A 90 -2.21 -13.03 -2.29
CA ILE A 90 -2.43 -14.27 -3.05
C ILE A 90 -2.59 -15.51 -2.16
N PRO A 91 -1.68 -15.82 -1.21
CA PRO A 91 -1.85 -16.95 -0.30
C PRO A 91 -3.09 -16.82 0.59
N ARG A 92 -3.50 -15.61 0.96
CA ARG A 92 -4.70 -15.39 1.78
C ARG A 92 -5.98 -15.69 1.00
N VAL A 93 -6.03 -15.30 -0.28
CA VAL A 93 -7.13 -15.70 -1.18
C VAL A 93 -7.18 -17.22 -1.33
N ALA A 94 -6.03 -17.89 -1.47
CA ALA A 94 -5.97 -19.36 -1.49
C ALA A 94 -6.53 -19.99 -0.20
N GLN A 95 -6.33 -19.34 0.95
CA GLN A 95 -6.87 -19.77 2.27
C GLN A 95 -8.34 -19.40 2.48
N GLY A 96 -8.99 -18.75 1.51
CA GLY A 96 -10.41 -18.41 1.54
C GLY A 96 -10.74 -16.99 2.00
N ALA A 97 -9.73 -16.10 2.17
CA ALA A 97 -9.97 -14.70 2.49
C ALA A 97 -10.80 -14.03 1.38
N LYS A 98 -11.84 -13.29 1.78
CA LYS A 98 -12.78 -12.61 0.89
C LYS A 98 -12.32 -11.21 0.54
N ILE A 99 -11.16 -11.13 -0.11
CA ILE A 99 -10.48 -9.88 -0.48
C ILE A 99 -10.03 -9.91 -1.93
N LYS A 100 -9.89 -8.74 -2.54
CA LYS A 100 -9.37 -8.57 -3.90
C LYS A 100 -8.49 -7.32 -3.98
N ILE A 101 -7.40 -7.38 -4.76
CA ILE A 101 -6.58 -6.23 -5.10
C ILE A 101 -7.35 -5.37 -6.11
N VAL A 102 -7.49 -4.08 -5.81
CA VAL A 102 -8.29 -3.12 -6.58
C VAL A 102 -7.47 -1.97 -7.16
N GLY A 103 -6.16 -1.94 -6.89
CA GLY A 103 -5.21 -1.00 -7.48
C GLY A 103 -3.81 -1.19 -6.94
N ALA A 104 -2.80 -0.96 -7.76
CA ALA A 104 -1.41 -1.02 -7.32
C ALA A 104 -0.94 0.35 -6.78
N VAL A 105 0.08 0.34 -5.92
CA VAL A 105 0.83 1.54 -5.50
C VAL A 105 2.22 1.48 -6.07
N PHE A 106 3.01 0.45 -5.74
CA PHE A 106 4.31 0.24 -6.35
C PHE A 106 4.20 -0.73 -7.52
N ASP A 107 4.57 -0.25 -8.69
CA ASP A 107 4.59 -1.04 -9.92
C ASP A 107 5.78 -2.02 -9.96
N ASN A 108 6.84 -1.73 -9.20
CA ASN A 108 8.00 -2.59 -8.99
C ASN A 108 8.13 -2.98 -7.52
N THR A 109 8.77 -4.13 -7.25
CA THR A 109 8.91 -4.64 -5.90
C THR A 109 10.02 -3.93 -5.10
N PRO A 110 9.73 -3.45 -3.88
CA PRO A 110 10.73 -2.94 -2.95
C PRO A 110 11.27 -4.01 -1.99
N LEU A 111 10.81 -5.26 -2.09
CA LEU A 111 11.18 -6.32 -1.13
C LEU A 111 12.69 -6.48 -1.05
N ASN A 112 13.22 -6.52 0.18
CA ASN A 112 14.67 -6.53 0.42
C ASN A 112 14.99 -7.13 1.80
N ILE A 113 16.23 -7.52 2.00
CA ILE A 113 16.82 -7.85 3.30
C ILE A 113 17.99 -6.90 3.55
N TRP A 114 18.01 -6.33 4.75
CA TRP A 114 19.11 -5.51 5.25
C TRP A 114 19.97 -6.32 6.20
N THR A 115 21.29 -6.21 6.05
CA THR A 115 22.27 -6.85 6.92
C THR A 115 23.51 -5.95 7.07
N ARG A 116 24.44 -6.34 7.93
CA ARG A 116 25.73 -5.67 8.10
C ARG A 116 26.84 -6.43 7.38
N LYS A 117 27.89 -5.74 6.97
CA LYS A 117 29.07 -6.37 6.35
C LYS A 117 29.72 -7.45 7.23
N ASP A 118 29.75 -7.23 8.56
CA ASP A 118 30.38 -8.15 9.52
C ASP A 118 29.64 -9.50 9.69
N THR A 119 28.41 -9.63 9.18
CA THR A 119 27.66 -10.90 9.21
C THR A 119 28.13 -11.91 8.18
N GLY A 120 28.86 -11.47 7.15
CA GLY A 120 29.27 -12.29 6.01
C GLY A 120 28.15 -12.69 5.08
N ILE A 121 26.94 -12.13 5.22
CA ILE A 121 25.78 -12.40 4.34
C ILE A 121 25.96 -11.59 3.06
N THR A 122 26.15 -12.28 1.93
CA THR A 122 26.33 -11.69 0.59
C THR A 122 25.36 -12.26 -0.45
N THR A 123 24.84 -13.46 -0.20
CA THR A 123 23.87 -14.17 -1.06
C THR A 123 22.69 -14.66 -0.23
N PRO A 124 21.54 -15.00 -0.86
CA PRO A 124 20.40 -15.56 -0.14
C PRO A 124 20.73 -16.84 0.64
N LYS A 125 21.64 -17.68 0.15
CA LYS A 125 22.04 -18.92 0.81
C LYS A 125 22.79 -18.68 2.12
N ASP A 126 23.48 -17.56 2.27
CA ASP A 126 24.18 -17.19 3.50
C ASP A 126 23.23 -16.90 4.67
N LEU A 127 21.93 -16.82 4.41
CA LEU A 127 20.90 -16.68 5.45
C LEU A 127 20.67 -17.98 6.23
N GLU A 128 21.08 -19.15 5.73
CA GLU A 128 21.03 -20.40 6.49
C GLU A 128 21.81 -20.29 7.80
N GLY A 129 21.20 -20.70 8.90
CA GLY A 129 21.76 -20.62 10.25
C GLY A 129 21.74 -19.25 10.89
N LYS A 130 21.38 -18.20 10.16
CA LYS A 130 21.33 -16.81 10.67
C LYS A 130 20.04 -16.52 11.44
N THR A 131 20.11 -15.47 12.25
CA THR A 131 18.97 -14.95 13.02
C THR A 131 18.41 -13.70 12.35
N LEU A 132 17.15 -13.76 11.97
CA LEU A 132 16.39 -12.65 11.39
C LEU A 132 15.30 -12.18 12.36
N ALA A 133 14.93 -10.89 12.29
CA ALA A 133 13.87 -10.34 13.11
C ALA A 133 12.83 -9.57 12.31
N ALA A 134 11.55 -9.85 12.56
CA ALA A 134 10.41 -9.13 12.03
C ALA A 134 9.12 -9.44 12.80
N PRO A 135 8.08 -8.59 12.73
CA PRO A 135 6.75 -8.96 13.17
C PRO A 135 6.21 -10.18 12.42
N PRO A 136 5.28 -10.96 12.98
CA PRO A 136 4.67 -12.09 12.26
C PRO A 136 3.90 -11.67 11.00
N GLY A 137 3.35 -10.44 10.98
CA GLY A 137 2.64 -9.86 9.84
C GLY A 137 3.52 -9.24 8.75
N ASP A 138 4.84 -9.20 8.93
CA ASP A 138 5.79 -8.66 7.94
C ASP A 138 5.71 -9.44 6.63
N ALA A 139 5.65 -8.71 5.51
CA ALA A 139 5.45 -9.31 4.19
C ALA A 139 6.58 -10.28 3.83
N GLN A 140 7.83 -9.84 3.98
CA GLN A 140 8.98 -10.65 3.61
C GLN A 140 9.11 -11.87 4.54
N ARG A 141 8.77 -11.75 5.84
CA ARG A 141 8.75 -12.90 6.74
C ARG A 141 7.74 -13.95 6.28
N GLN A 142 6.54 -13.54 5.85
CA GLN A 142 5.53 -14.46 5.34
C GLN A 142 5.92 -15.09 4.01
N LEU A 143 6.62 -14.35 3.15
CA LEU A 143 7.06 -14.78 1.83
C LEU A 143 8.44 -15.47 1.84
N PHE A 144 9.11 -15.49 2.98
CA PHE A 144 10.46 -16.01 3.11
C PHE A 144 10.61 -17.46 2.62
N PRO A 145 9.65 -18.35 2.86
CA PRO A 145 9.70 -19.71 2.31
C PRO A 145 9.72 -19.76 0.77
N ALA A 146 8.97 -18.87 0.11
CA ALA A 146 8.99 -18.74 -1.34
C ALA A 146 10.34 -18.19 -1.83
N PHE A 147 10.88 -17.17 -1.16
CA PHE A 147 12.20 -16.60 -1.47
C PHE A 147 13.31 -17.65 -1.33
N ALA A 148 13.26 -18.45 -0.27
CA ALA A 148 14.20 -19.55 -0.05
C ALA A 148 14.12 -20.61 -1.17
N ARG A 149 12.91 -21.00 -1.57
CA ARG A 149 12.70 -21.99 -2.64
C ARG A 149 13.23 -21.51 -3.99
N VAL A 150 12.98 -20.23 -4.35
CA VAL A 150 13.52 -19.62 -5.58
C VAL A 150 15.05 -19.65 -5.59
N ASN A 151 15.67 -19.43 -4.42
CA ASN A 151 17.12 -19.30 -4.30
C ASN A 151 17.82 -20.59 -3.83
N GLY A 152 17.11 -21.71 -3.73
CA GLY A 152 17.68 -23.03 -3.46
C GLY A 152 18.33 -23.19 -2.08
N PHE A 153 17.74 -22.55 -1.03
CA PHE A 153 18.20 -22.72 0.34
C PHE A 153 17.06 -23.11 1.29
N ASP A 154 17.40 -23.59 2.50
CA ASP A 154 16.43 -24.07 3.48
C ASP A 154 15.98 -22.95 4.42
N ALA A 155 14.74 -22.49 4.23
CA ALA A 155 14.12 -21.49 5.12
C ALA A 155 14.02 -21.94 6.58
N GLY A 156 13.91 -23.25 6.84
CA GLY A 156 13.80 -23.82 8.18
C GLY A 156 15.07 -23.67 9.01
N LYS A 157 16.22 -23.44 8.37
CA LYS A 157 17.49 -23.16 9.06
C LYS A 157 17.61 -21.73 9.56
N VAL A 158 16.72 -20.81 9.16
CA VAL A 158 16.72 -19.42 9.62
C VAL A 158 15.98 -19.30 10.93
N LYS A 159 16.60 -18.64 11.91
CA LYS A 159 15.98 -18.36 13.21
C LYS A 159 15.24 -17.03 13.18
N TRP A 160 13.96 -17.05 13.50
CA TRP A 160 13.13 -15.85 13.54
C TRP A 160 12.92 -15.34 14.96
N VAL A 161 13.27 -14.07 15.20
CA VAL A 161 12.92 -13.31 16.40
C VAL A 161 11.70 -12.44 16.09
N THR A 162 10.65 -12.57 16.90
CA THR A 162 9.44 -11.74 16.79
C THR A 162 9.67 -10.44 17.56
N ILE A 163 9.60 -9.32 16.85
CA ILE A 163 9.78 -7.98 17.41
C ILE A 163 8.79 -6.98 16.82
N GLU A 164 8.63 -5.84 17.47
CA GLU A 164 7.85 -4.73 16.92
C GLU A 164 8.57 -4.08 15.72
N PRO A 165 7.83 -3.46 14.78
CA PRO A 165 8.41 -2.85 13.58
C PRO A 165 9.60 -1.93 13.83
N ALA A 166 9.47 -0.96 14.74
CA ALA A 166 10.52 0.01 15.04
C ALA A 166 11.74 -0.62 15.76
N ALA A 167 11.55 -1.74 16.45
CA ALA A 167 12.64 -2.43 17.14
C ALA A 167 13.64 -3.11 16.18
N LYS A 168 13.27 -3.31 14.91
CA LYS A 168 14.15 -3.87 13.87
C LYS A 168 15.44 -3.06 13.73
N PHE A 169 15.37 -1.73 13.77
CA PHE A 169 16.52 -0.84 13.61
C PHE A 169 17.56 -1.06 14.72
N VAL A 170 17.11 -1.05 15.96
CA VAL A 170 17.99 -1.27 17.14
C VAL A 170 18.54 -2.70 17.14
N ALA A 171 17.72 -3.69 16.83
CA ALA A 171 18.14 -5.10 16.84
C ALA A 171 19.28 -5.37 15.85
N LEU A 172 19.22 -4.78 14.63
CA LEU A 172 20.29 -4.91 13.63
C LEU A 172 21.53 -4.10 14.04
N ALA A 173 21.35 -2.84 14.49
CA ALA A 173 22.45 -1.96 14.86
C ALA A 173 23.27 -2.50 16.05
N GLU A 174 22.59 -3.04 17.07
CA GLU A 174 23.23 -3.62 18.27
C GLU A 174 23.67 -5.07 18.08
N LYS A 175 23.63 -5.60 16.84
CA LYS A 175 24.07 -6.97 16.53
C LYS A 175 23.29 -8.09 17.25
N ARG A 176 22.06 -7.80 17.68
CA ARG A 176 21.16 -8.80 18.30
C ARG A 176 20.62 -9.81 17.27
N VAL A 177 20.60 -9.40 15.99
CA VAL A 177 20.23 -10.23 14.84
C VAL A 177 21.19 -9.99 13.69
N ASP A 178 21.26 -10.95 12.77
CA ASP A 178 22.16 -10.91 11.62
C ASP A 178 21.57 -10.10 10.45
N ALA A 179 20.25 -10.19 10.25
CA ALA A 179 19.57 -9.50 9.17
C ALA A 179 18.10 -9.18 9.53
N VAL A 180 17.50 -8.27 8.79
CA VAL A 180 16.11 -7.88 8.92
C VAL A 180 15.50 -7.69 7.52
N PRO A 181 14.30 -8.18 7.27
CA PRO A 181 13.55 -7.83 6.06
C PRO A 181 12.99 -6.42 6.19
N ASP A 182 13.06 -5.66 5.12
CA ASP A 182 12.40 -4.36 4.99
C ASP A 182 12.45 -3.92 3.53
N TYR A 183 11.67 -2.90 3.16
CA TYR A 183 11.70 -2.36 1.81
C TYR A 183 13.02 -1.66 1.49
N THR A 184 13.37 -1.60 0.21
CA THR A 184 14.52 -0.78 -0.26
C THR A 184 14.30 0.71 0.02
N THR A 185 13.04 1.17 0.06
CA THR A 185 12.68 2.54 0.44
C THR A 185 13.06 2.90 1.86
N GLY A 186 13.24 1.90 2.74
CA GLY A 186 13.73 2.05 4.10
C GLY A 186 15.21 2.43 4.23
N GLN A 187 15.96 2.49 3.12
CA GLN A 187 17.42 2.74 3.12
C GLN A 187 17.86 3.90 4.03
N PRO A 188 17.23 5.09 4.03
CA PRO A 188 17.70 6.20 4.88
C PRO A 188 17.66 5.89 6.38
N PHE A 189 16.67 5.14 6.83
CA PHE A 189 16.55 4.71 8.22
C PHE A 189 17.63 3.70 8.59
N TRP A 190 17.94 2.77 7.67
CA TRP A 190 18.96 1.75 7.86
C TRP A 190 20.36 2.34 7.83
N GLU A 191 20.64 3.31 6.95
CA GLU A 191 21.90 4.06 6.93
C GLU A 191 22.11 4.84 8.23
N LYS A 192 21.05 5.43 8.78
CA LYS A 192 21.11 6.11 10.10
C LYS A 192 21.38 5.12 11.25
N ALA A 193 20.76 3.93 11.20
CA ALA A 193 20.87 2.96 12.30
C ALA A 193 22.20 2.20 12.32
N VAL A 194 22.70 1.78 11.15
CA VAL A 194 23.83 0.85 11.00
C VAL A 194 25.10 1.55 10.52
N GLY A 195 24.94 2.70 9.85
CA GLY A 195 25.99 3.39 9.11
C GLY A 195 26.06 2.89 7.66
N LYS A 196 26.11 3.85 6.72
CA LYS A 196 26.11 3.59 5.28
C LYS A 196 27.18 2.60 4.84
N ASP A 197 28.41 2.75 5.38
CA ASP A 197 29.55 1.92 4.98
C ASP A 197 29.49 0.49 5.51
N ASN A 198 28.67 0.22 6.54
CA ASN A 198 28.48 -1.09 7.14
C ASN A 198 27.23 -1.81 6.65
N LEU A 199 26.34 -1.08 5.99
CA LEU A 199 25.03 -1.61 5.53
C LEU A 199 25.19 -2.40 4.24
N VAL A 200 24.52 -3.54 4.15
CA VAL A 200 24.39 -4.37 2.95
C VAL A 200 22.90 -4.58 2.67
N ARG A 201 22.52 -4.45 1.39
CA ARG A 201 21.15 -4.71 0.93
C ARG A 201 21.12 -5.93 0.01
N MET A 202 20.02 -6.66 0.06
CA MET A 202 19.74 -7.81 -0.77
C MET A 202 18.35 -7.66 -1.40
N PRO A 203 18.21 -6.86 -2.49
CA PRO A 203 16.92 -6.62 -3.14
C PRO A 203 16.43 -7.91 -3.80
N TRP A 204 15.23 -8.35 -3.48
CA TRP A 204 14.70 -9.64 -3.91
C TRP A 204 14.50 -9.77 -5.42
N HIS A 205 14.25 -8.65 -6.12
CA HIS A 205 14.14 -8.67 -7.59
C HIS A 205 15.44 -9.13 -8.29
N GLN A 206 16.61 -8.90 -7.67
CA GLN A 206 17.90 -9.38 -8.18
C GLN A 206 18.10 -10.88 -7.99
N TYR A 207 17.23 -11.51 -7.20
CA TYR A 207 17.25 -12.92 -6.85
C TYR A 207 15.97 -13.64 -7.27
N GLY A 208 15.44 -13.26 -8.45
CA GLY A 208 14.31 -13.95 -9.08
C GLY A 208 12.92 -13.62 -8.53
N PHE A 209 12.79 -12.64 -7.64
CA PHE A 209 11.52 -12.27 -7.03
C PHE A 209 11.03 -10.92 -7.60
N ASP A 210 10.77 -10.85 -8.92
CA ASP A 210 10.23 -9.66 -9.58
C ASP A 210 8.71 -9.78 -9.73
N THR A 211 7.99 -9.18 -8.79
CA THR A 211 6.54 -9.31 -8.64
C THR A 211 5.90 -7.95 -8.42
N TYR A 212 4.56 -7.88 -8.54
CA TYR A 212 3.83 -6.76 -7.91
C TYR A 212 4.00 -6.79 -6.39
N SER A 213 4.01 -5.61 -5.79
CA SER A 213 4.19 -5.43 -4.35
C SER A 213 3.04 -4.59 -3.77
N MET A 214 3.34 -3.45 -3.13
CA MET A 214 2.36 -2.66 -2.40
C MET A 214 1.15 -2.30 -3.26
N SER A 215 -0.02 -2.73 -2.83
CA SER A 215 -1.29 -2.62 -3.54
C SER A 215 -2.41 -2.28 -2.57
N ILE A 216 -3.47 -1.67 -3.08
CA ILE A 216 -4.71 -1.44 -2.34
C ILE A 216 -5.60 -2.67 -2.54
N MET A 217 -6.11 -3.23 -1.44
CA MET A 217 -7.09 -4.30 -1.43
C MET A 217 -8.37 -3.85 -0.77
N ALA A 218 -9.47 -4.48 -1.16
CA ALA A 218 -10.80 -4.30 -0.57
C ALA A 218 -11.41 -5.65 -0.22
N SER A 219 -12.29 -5.69 0.80
CA SER A 219 -13.12 -6.87 1.05
C SER A 219 -14.18 -7.03 -0.04
N GLU A 220 -14.61 -8.26 -0.32
CA GLU A 220 -15.76 -8.50 -1.22
C GLU A 220 -17.01 -7.75 -0.75
N LYS A 221 -17.20 -7.61 0.56
CA LYS A 221 -18.27 -6.81 1.15
C LYS A 221 -18.19 -5.34 0.71
N THR A 222 -17.01 -4.71 0.84
CA THR A 222 -16.78 -3.32 0.41
C THR A 222 -17.01 -3.18 -1.09
N ILE A 223 -16.53 -4.14 -1.90
CA ILE A 223 -16.72 -4.15 -3.34
C ILE A 223 -18.21 -4.17 -3.72
N ASN A 224 -19.01 -5.02 -3.09
CA ASN A 224 -20.40 -5.23 -3.45
C ASN A 224 -21.35 -4.17 -2.84
N GLU A 225 -21.14 -3.77 -1.59
CA GLU A 225 -22.04 -2.90 -0.85
C GLU A 225 -21.66 -1.41 -0.93
N ARG A 226 -20.39 -1.09 -1.25
CA ARG A 226 -19.82 0.27 -1.24
C ARG A 226 -19.07 0.60 -2.51
N THR A 227 -19.50 0.07 -3.66
CA THR A 227 -18.80 0.17 -4.95
C THR A 227 -18.45 1.60 -5.33
N GLN A 228 -19.39 2.56 -5.17
CA GLN A 228 -19.13 3.97 -5.48
C GLN A 228 -18.11 4.57 -4.51
N GLY A 229 -18.23 4.31 -3.22
CA GLY A 229 -17.24 4.76 -2.21
C GLY A 229 -15.83 4.19 -2.48
N LEU A 230 -15.73 2.95 -2.95
CA LEU A 230 -14.48 2.35 -3.39
C LEU A 230 -13.87 3.08 -4.59
N ARG A 231 -14.67 3.37 -5.64
CA ARG A 231 -14.21 4.15 -6.80
C ARG A 231 -13.72 5.55 -6.40
N ASP A 232 -14.48 6.22 -5.55
CA ASP A 232 -14.17 7.55 -5.04
C ASP A 232 -12.92 7.58 -4.16
N PHE A 233 -12.74 6.55 -3.32
CA PHE A 233 -11.54 6.38 -2.51
C PHE A 233 -10.29 6.20 -3.38
N LEU A 234 -10.34 5.31 -4.37
CA LEU A 234 -9.21 5.06 -5.28
C LEU A 234 -8.86 6.32 -6.07
N ALA A 235 -9.86 6.99 -6.67
CA ALA A 235 -9.65 8.24 -7.41
C ALA A 235 -9.00 9.33 -6.53
N ALA A 236 -9.51 9.54 -5.31
CA ALA A 236 -8.96 10.52 -4.37
C ALA A 236 -7.53 10.16 -3.93
N SER A 237 -7.25 8.89 -3.65
CA SER A 237 -5.92 8.40 -3.26
C SER A 237 -4.89 8.60 -4.37
N TYR A 238 -5.25 8.30 -5.62
CA TYR A 238 -4.35 8.49 -6.75
C TYR A 238 -4.18 9.96 -7.15
N LEU A 239 -5.14 10.84 -6.87
CA LEU A 239 -4.93 12.29 -6.91
C LEU A 239 -3.89 12.73 -5.87
N GLY A 240 -3.96 12.17 -4.66
CA GLY A 240 -2.92 12.38 -3.64
C GLY A 240 -1.53 11.96 -4.12
N TRP A 241 -1.42 10.78 -4.75
CA TRP A 241 -0.15 10.33 -5.34
C TRP A 241 0.33 11.22 -6.48
N ARG A 242 -0.58 11.70 -7.34
CA ARG A 242 -0.22 12.69 -8.38
C ARG A 242 0.37 13.95 -7.78
N ASP A 243 -0.25 14.50 -6.73
CA ASP A 243 0.25 15.71 -6.06
C ASP A 243 1.62 15.48 -5.39
N VAL A 244 1.83 14.29 -4.79
CA VAL A 244 3.14 13.89 -4.24
C VAL A 244 4.20 13.79 -5.33
N MET A 245 3.87 13.24 -6.50
CA MET A 245 4.78 13.14 -7.64
C MET A 245 5.11 14.51 -8.24
N ASP A 246 4.14 15.43 -8.27
CA ASP A 246 4.24 16.76 -8.83
C ASP A 246 5.10 17.68 -7.95
N ASN A 247 4.84 17.68 -6.65
CA ASN A 247 5.57 18.51 -5.68
C ASN A 247 5.82 17.74 -4.36
N PRO A 248 6.86 16.89 -4.30
CA PRO A 248 7.17 16.09 -3.10
C PRO A 248 7.39 16.95 -1.84
N LYS A 249 8.01 18.14 -1.97
CA LYS A 249 8.26 19.01 -0.82
C LYS A 249 6.98 19.53 -0.19
N ALA A 250 6.05 20.06 -1.01
CA ALA A 250 4.75 20.51 -0.50
C ALA A 250 3.94 19.34 0.11
N ALA A 251 4.04 18.14 -0.47
CA ALA A 251 3.43 16.94 0.08
C ALA A 251 4.02 16.57 1.45
N LEU A 252 5.32 16.69 1.63
CA LEU A 252 6.00 16.41 2.89
C LEU A 252 5.63 17.40 3.99
N GLU A 253 5.43 18.67 3.68
CA GLU A 253 4.92 19.67 4.63
C GLU A 253 3.51 19.30 5.14
N ILE A 254 2.63 18.88 4.23
CA ILE A 254 1.30 18.38 4.59
C ILE A 254 1.43 17.14 5.47
N PHE A 255 2.28 16.19 5.08
CA PHE A 255 2.48 14.96 5.83
C PHE A 255 3.03 15.23 7.23
N LYS A 256 4.04 16.11 7.37
CA LYS A 256 4.58 16.54 8.67
C LYS A 256 3.54 17.19 9.56
N LYS A 257 2.66 18.04 9.00
CA LYS A 257 1.56 18.66 9.72
C LYS A 257 0.58 17.62 10.28
N ARG A 258 0.32 16.54 9.54
CA ARG A 258 -0.61 15.46 9.91
C ARG A 258 0.01 14.40 10.81
N VAL A 259 1.30 14.18 10.70
CA VAL A 259 2.09 13.23 11.47
C VAL A 259 3.29 13.95 12.08
N PRO A 260 3.12 14.69 13.19
CA PRO A 260 4.14 15.59 13.71
C PRO A 260 5.46 14.95 14.13
N ASP A 261 5.45 13.66 14.47
CA ASP A 261 6.62 12.95 15.01
C ASP A 261 7.59 12.43 13.93
N ILE A 262 7.29 12.63 12.64
CA ILE A 262 8.19 12.18 11.56
C ILE A 262 9.45 13.05 11.46
N ASP A 263 10.58 12.40 11.15
CA ASP A 263 11.85 13.05 10.82
C ASP A 263 11.96 13.24 9.30
N LEU A 264 11.74 14.48 8.82
CA LEU A 264 11.78 14.78 7.38
C LEU A 264 13.13 14.46 6.74
N THR A 265 14.24 14.47 7.48
CA THR A 265 15.56 14.11 6.95
C THR A 265 15.66 12.64 6.51
N LEU A 266 14.78 11.79 7.04
CA LEU A 266 14.65 10.38 6.67
C LEU A 266 13.48 10.13 5.73
N ILE A 267 12.37 10.83 5.96
CA ILE A 267 11.12 10.64 5.20
C ILE A 267 11.24 11.16 3.77
N GLU A 268 11.94 12.27 3.53
CA GLU A 268 12.13 12.81 2.18
C GLU A 268 12.87 11.80 1.27
N PRO A 269 14.07 11.30 1.60
CA PRO A 269 14.72 10.30 0.77
C PRO A 269 13.95 8.98 0.71
N ASN A 270 13.25 8.55 1.75
CA ASN A 270 12.36 7.39 1.72
C ASN A 270 11.25 7.57 0.66
N LEU A 271 10.54 8.72 0.67
CA LEU A 271 9.53 9.05 -0.32
C LEU A 271 10.11 9.05 -1.75
N MET A 272 11.28 9.66 -1.95
CA MET A 272 11.91 9.73 -3.28
C MET A 272 12.20 8.34 -3.84
N LEU A 273 12.71 7.41 -3.02
CA LEU A 273 12.89 6.00 -3.40
C LEU A 273 11.56 5.32 -3.76
N GLY A 274 10.48 5.60 -3.01
CA GLY A 274 9.14 5.11 -3.33
C GLY A 274 8.62 5.62 -4.68
N LEU A 275 8.85 6.90 -4.97
CA LEU A 275 8.46 7.49 -6.26
C LEU A 275 9.19 6.86 -7.45
N GLU A 276 10.44 6.40 -7.29
CA GLU A 276 11.15 5.67 -8.34
C GLU A 276 10.44 4.36 -8.72
N LEU A 277 9.84 3.67 -7.73
CA LEU A 277 9.06 2.45 -7.96
C LEU A 277 7.74 2.68 -8.70
N MET A 278 7.25 3.93 -8.70
CA MET A 278 6.00 4.35 -9.33
C MET A 278 6.20 5.04 -10.69
N ARG A 279 7.38 5.60 -10.97
CA ARG A 279 7.69 6.31 -12.22
C ARG A 279 8.00 5.33 -13.34
N THR A 280 6.98 4.61 -13.81
CA THR A 280 7.09 3.57 -14.82
C THR A 280 6.33 3.93 -16.09
N GLU A 281 6.71 3.33 -17.22
CA GLU A 281 5.99 3.47 -18.49
C GLU A 281 4.54 2.98 -18.39
N ARG A 282 4.29 1.94 -17.56
CA ARG A 282 2.94 1.42 -17.33
C ARG A 282 2.04 2.48 -16.72
N TYR A 283 2.50 3.20 -15.70
CA TYR A 283 1.72 4.28 -15.09
C TYR A 283 1.61 5.50 -16.00
N ALA A 284 2.65 5.84 -16.75
CA ALA A 284 2.59 6.92 -17.74
C ALA A 284 1.53 6.64 -18.83
N LYS A 285 1.40 5.40 -19.27
CA LYS A 285 0.44 5.00 -20.31
C LYS A 285 -0.99 4.85 -19.77
N ASN A 286 -1.15 4.15 -18.65
CA ASN A 286 -2.46 3.67 -18.19
C ASN A 286 -3.03 4.44 -16.99
N GLY A 287 -2.22 5.28 -16.34
CA GLY A 287 -2.56 5.99 -15.10
C GLY A 287 -1.98 5.33 -13.85
N ILE A 288 -1.85 6.13 -12.78
CA ILE A 288 -1.37 5.66 -11.48
C ILE A 288 -2.34 4.61 -10.93
N GLY A 289 -1.80 3.51 -10.44
CA GLY A 289 -2.60 2.43 -9.84
C GLY A 289 -3.04 1.34 -10.79
N TRP A 290 -2.88 1.53 -12.11
CA TRP A 290 -3.23 0.53 -13.10
C TRP A 290 -2.35 -0.72 -12.95
N MET A 291 -2.99 -1.88 -12.95
CA MET A 291 -2.30 -3.18 -12.88
C MET A 291 -2.23 -3.82 -14.26
N ASP A 292 -1.03 -4.02 -14.77
CA ASP A 292 -0.81 -4.80 -16.00
C ASP A 292 -1.20 -6.26 -15.76
N ARG A 293 -2.11 -6.78 -16.60
CA ARG A 293 -2.65 -8.13 -16.44
C ARG A 293 -1.55 -9.19 -16.57
N GLY A 294 -0.63 -9.02 -17.52
CA GLY A 294 0.45 -9.97 -17.74
C GLY A 294 1.35 -10.09 -16.52
N LYS A 295 1.81 -8.94 -15.97
CA LYS A 295 2.64 -8.90 -14.77
C LYS A 295 1.89 -9.41 -13.53
N MET A 296 0.61 -9.07 -13.35
CA MET A 296 -0.15 -9.54 -12.19
C MET A 296 -0.40 -11.04 -12.27
N CYS A 297 -0.80 -11.57 -13.42
CA CYS A 297 -0.98 -13.01 -13.59
C CYS A 297 0.35 -13.77 -13.45
N GLY A 298 1.46 -13.20 -13.93
CA GLY A 298 2.82 -13.73 -13.67
C GLY A 298 3.16 -13.76 -12.17
N THR A 299 2.77 -12.70 -11.42
CA THR A 299 2.91 -12.65 -9.96
C THR A 299 2.09 -13.76 -9.28
N VAL A 300 0.85 -13.98 -9.71
CA VAL A 300 -0.01 -15.06 -9.20
C VAL A 300 0.59 -16.43 -9.46
N GLU A 301 1.04 -16.70 -10.69
CA GLU A 301 1.66 -17.99 -11.05
C GLU A 301 2.98 -18.21 -10.31
N PHE A 302 3.78 -17.16 -10.10
CA PHE A 302 4.98 -17.21 -9.31
C PHE A 302 4.70 -17.68 -7.88
N ILE A 303 3.70 -17.10 -7.22
CA ILE A 303 3.32 -17.51 -5.86
C ILE A 303 2.71 -18.90 -5.84
N ASN A 304 1.85 -19.25 -6.79
CA ASN A 304 1.33 -20.62 -6.95
C ASN A 304 2.43 -21.69 -7.12
N THR A 305 3.58 -21.29 -7.66
CA THR A 305 4.70 -22.21 -7.93
C THR A 305 5.64 -22.32 -6.74
N TYR A 306 5.97 -21.18 -6.11
CA TYR A 306 7.07 -21.14 -5.16
C TYR A 306 6.61 -21.05 -3.69
N MET A 307 5.37 -20.60 -3.40
CA MET A 307 4.88 -20.58 -2.03
C MET A 307 4.50 -22.00 -1.59
N PRO A 308 5.17 -22.54 -0.54
CA PRO A 308 4.82 -23.87 -0.04
C PRO A 308 3.48 -23.82 0.73
N ASP A 309 2.87 -24.98 0.89
CA ASP A 309 1.73 -25.21 1.78
C ASP A 309 0.49 -24.36 1.49
N MET A 310 0.35 -23.87 0.25
CA MET A 310 -0.91 -23.27 -0.19
C MET A 310 -1.98 -24.37 -0.33
N PRO A 311 -3.19 -24.16 0.24
CA PRO A 311 -4.25 -25.18 0.20
C PRO A 311 -4.77 -25.43 -1.23
N ARG A 312 -4.63 -24.45 -2.13
CA ARG A 312 -4.96 -24.52 -3.55
C ARG A 312 -4.19 -23.49 -4.36
N LYS A 313 -4.09 -23.70 -5.66
CA LYS A 313 -3.74 -22.62 -6.59
C LYS A 313 -4.91 -21.65 -6.76
N VAL A 314 -4.61 -20.38 -7.02
CA VAL A 314 -5.60 -19.34 -7.29
C VAL A 314 -5.49 -18.85 -8.73
N GLY A 315 -6.64 -18.52 -9.32
CA GLY A 315 -6.69 -17.90 -10.63
C GLY A 315 -6.37 -16.39 -10.54
N CYS A 316 -5.82 -15.84 -11.61
CA CYS A 316 -5.48 -14.44 -11.67
C CYS A 316 -6.70 -13.53 -11.42
N ASP A 317 -7.86 -13.87 -11.99
CA ASP A 317 -9.10 -13.08 -11.86
C ASP A 317 -9.75 -13.18 -10.47
N GLU A 318 -9.34 -14.16 -9.65
CA GLU A 318 -9.74 -14.23 -8.25
C GLU A 318 -9.02 -13.14 -7.42
N VAL A 319 -7.80 -12.76 -7.81
CA VAL A 319 -6.88 -11.96 -7.00
C VAL A 319 -7.06 -10.47 -7.22
N PHE A 320 -7.28 -10.02 -8.46
CA PHE A 320 -7.30 -8.58 -8.76
C PHE A 320 -8.37 -8.17 -9.77
N THR A 321 -8.64 -6.84 -9.79
CA THR A 321 -9.44 -6.19 -10.83
C THR A 321 -9.05 -4.73 -10.99
N ASN A 322 -9.09 -4.22 -12.22
CA ASN A 322 -8.95 -2.78 -12.53
C ASN A 322 -10.31 -2.06 -12.67
N GLU A 323 -11.42 -2.76 -12.46
CA GLU A 323 -12.77 -2.27 -12.76
C GLU A 323 -13.14 -0.97 -12.03
N PHE A 324 -12.56 -0.76 -10.85
CA PHE A 324 -12.88 0.39 -9.99
C PHE A 324 -11.94 1.59 -10.22
N LEU A 325 -10.94 1.44 -11.07
CA LEU A 325 -9.96 2.50 -11.33
C LEU A 325 -10.52 3.56 -12.28
N THR A 326 -10.32 4.81 -11.91
CA THR A 326 -10.42 5.95 -12.82
C THR A 326 -9.01 6.37 -13.19
N LYS A 327 -8.75 6.63 -14.47
CA LYS A 327 -7.42 7.02 -14.93
C LYS A 327 -6.99 8.34 -14.29
N VAL A 328 -5.95 8.31 -13.47
CA VAL A 328 -5.24 9.47 -12.94
C VAL A 328 -3.85 9.49 -13.57
N GLU A 329 -3.61 10.44 -14.46
CA GLU A 329 -2.32 10.55 -15.14
C GLU A 329 -1.25 11.07 -14.17
N PRO A 330 -0.01 10.51 -14.17
CA PRO A 330 1.09 11.10 -13.46
C PRO A 330 1.41 12.47 -14.05
N PRO A 331 2.07 13.39 -13.30
CA PRO A 331 2.48 14.68 -13.83
C PRO A 331 3.44 14.49 -15.01
N ARG A 332 3.34 15.38 -16.02
CA ARG A 332 4.30 15.41 -17.13
C ARG A 332 5.66 15.83 -16.58
N ARG A 333 6.70 15.11 -16.98
CA ARG A 333 8.09 15.45 -16.66
C ARG A 333 8.55 16.66 -17.46
#